data_383ce53fa6175cd3610b03726126301f
#
_entry.id   383ce53fa6175cd3610b03726126301f
#
_cell.length_a   1.000
_cell.length_b   1.000
_cell.length_c   1.000
_cell.angle_alpha   90.00
_cell.angle_beta   90.00
_cell.angle_gamma   90.00
#
_symmetry.space_group_name_H-M   'P 1'
#
loop_
_entity.id
_entity.type
_entity.pdbx_description
1 polymer ?
#
loop_
_entity_poly.entity_id
_entity_poly.type
_entity_poly.pdbx_seq_one_letter_code
_entity_poly.pdbx_strand_id
1 'polypeptide(L)'
;MLVQALRVHLDRGEGEGGVGWMFALADKQMGPTLQAMHAEPARHWTLEELARHACMSRSAFAQKFKRTVGASAMDYLTRWRMLLAADRLTRTQQPLSAIALSLGYESESAFGTAFKRVMGRSPRQYSRASTAA
;
A
#
# COMPACT_ATOMS: atom_id res chain seq x y z
N MET A 1 7.99 -13.24 -3.85
CA MET A 1 6.60 -13.51 -4.20
C MET A 1 5.68 -12.33 -4.00
N LEU A 2 5.47 -11.88 -2.77
CA LEU A 2 4.67 -10.67 -2.54
C LEU A 2 5.30 -9.46 -3.21
N VAL A 3 6.61 -9.34 -3.14
CA VAL A 3 7.36 -8.25 -3.75
C VAL A 3 7.20 -8.27 -5.28
N GLN A 4 7.21 -9.44 -5.88
CA GLN A 4 7.01 -9.56 -7.33
C GLN A 4 5.60 -9.18 -7.74
N ALA A 5 4.60 -9.61 -6.98
CA ALA A 5 3.20 -9.26 -7.26
C ALA A 5 2.99 -7.76 -7.15
N LEU A 6 3.58 -7.13 -6.14
CA LEU A 6 3.53 -5.69 -5.95
C LEU A 6 4.17 -4.95 -7.12
N ARG A 7 5.35 -5.39 -7.54
CA ARG A 7 6.08 -4.77 -8.63
C ARG A 7 5.28 -4.83 -9.94
N VAL A 8 4.76 -6.00 -10.29
CA VAL A 8 3.98 -6.17 -11.50
C VAL A 8 2.73 -5.31 -11.48
N HIS A 9 2.05 -5.26 -10.35
CA HIS A 9 0.83 -4.48 -10.22
C HIS A 9 1.10 -2.98 -10.36
N LEU A 10 2.15 -2.47 -9.72
CA LEU A 10 2.52 -1.07 -9.81
C LEU A 10 2.96 -0.69 -11.22
N ASP A 11 3.71 -1.55 -11.88
CA ASP A 11 4.16 -1.32 -13.24
C ASP A 11 2.97 -1.24 -14.21
N ARG A 12 1.98 -2.09 -14.02
CA ARG A 12 0.77 -2.07 -14.85
C ARG A 12 -0.10 -0.86 -14.58
N GLY A 13 -0.25 -0.51 -13.31
CA GLY A 13 -1.20 0.51 -12.90
C GLY A 13 -0.73 1.92 -13.11
N GLU A 14 0.52 2.17 -12.89
CA GLU A 14 1.02 3.53 -12.73
C GLU A 14 2.13 3.95 -13.70
N GLY A 15 2.59 3.07 -14.54
CA GLY A 15 3.68 3.41 -15.46
C GLY A 15 4.89 3.99 -14.73
N GLU A 16 5.02 5.31 -14.75
CA GLU A 16 6.14 5.99 -14.11
C GLU A 16 6.20 5.77 -12.61
N GLY A 17 5.05 5.62 -11.97
CA GLY A 17 4.98 5.38 -10.53
C GLY A 17 5.64 4.06 -10.13
N GLY A 18 5.51 3.04 -10.98
CA GLY A 18 6.13 1.74 -10.72
C GLY A 18 7.63 1.80 -10.69
N VAL A 19 8.21 2.63 -11.54
CA VAL A 19 9.67 2.85 -11.57
C VAL A 19 10.10 3.69 -10.38
N GLY A 20 9.28 4.68 -10.03
CA GLY A 20 9.60 5.62 -8.95
C GLY A 20 9.82 4.96 -7.61
N TRP A 21 9.01 3.94 -7.26
CA TRP A 21 9.18 3.35 -5.94
C TRP A 21 10.46 2.51 -5.82
N MET A 22 10.95 1.98 -6.91
CA MET A 22 12.24 1.27 -6.89
C MET A 22 13.38 2.23 -6.60
N PHE A 23 13.37 3.40 -7.22
CA PHE A 23 14.34 4.43 -6.93
C PHE A 23 14.21 4.96 -5.51
N ALA A 24 12.98 5.08 -5.02
CA ALA A 24 12.72 5.55 -3.67
C ALA A 24 13.30 4.60 -2.61
N LEU A 25 13.26 3.29 -2.84
CA LEU A 25 13.85 2.34 -1.90
C LEU A 25 15.35 2.48 -1.80
N ALA A 26 16.00 2.90 -2.88
CA ALA A 26 17.46 3.12 -2.89
C ALA A 26 17.83 4.50 -2.35
N ASP A 27 16.88 5.42 -2.21
CA ASP A 27 17.12 6.76 -1.70
C ASP A 27 17.39 6.71 -0.20
N LYS A 28 18.43 7.46 0.25
CA LYS A 28 18.83 7.46 1.65
C LYS A 28 17.76 8.00 2.60
N GLN A 29 16.93 8.92 2.12
CA GLN A 29 15.88 9.52 2.93
C GLN A 29 14.55 8.77 2.80
N MET A 30 14.20 8.37 1.59
CA MET A 30 12.92 7.71 1.32
C MET A 30 12.95 6.23 1.68
N GLY A 31 14.10 5.57 1.51
CA GLY A 31 14.23 4.13 1.77
C GLY A 31 13.78 3.72 3.16
N PRO A 32 14.31 4.34 4.23
CA PRO A 32 13.91 3.99 5.60
C PRO A 32 12.43 4.19 5.85
N THR A 33 11.83 5.24 5.30
CA THR A 33 10.39 5.50 5.43
C THR A 33 9.58 4.40 4.77
N LEU A 34 9.95 4.03 3.54
CA LEU A 34 9.25 2.97 2.81
C LEU A 34 9.37 1.63 3.53
N GLN A 35 10.55 1.32 4.05
CA GLN A 35 10.75 0.10 4.81
C GLN A 35 9.89 0.06 6.07
N ALA A 36 9.77 1.18 6.77
CA ALA A 36 8.92 1.27 7.96
C ALA A 36 7.45 1.04 7.59
N MET A 37 6.98 1.64 6.51
CA MET A 37 5.60 1.45 6.04
C MET A 37 5.34 -0.01 5.66
N HIS A 38 6.29 -0.65 5.00
CA HIS A 38 6.16 -2.05 4.58
C HIS A 38 6.20 -3.01 5.77
N ALA A 39 6.97 -2.67 6.79
CA ALA A 39 7.11 -3.53 7.98
C ALA A 39 5.86 -3.48 8.87
N GLU A 40 5.19 -2.33 8.94
CA GLU A 40 4.04 -2.14 9.81
C GLU A 40 2.88 -1.52 9.03
N PRO A 41 2.27 -2.26 8.09
CA PRO A 41 1.20 -1.70 7.26
C PRO A 41 -0.08 -1.39 8.03
N ALA A 42 -0.31 -2.07 9.16
CA ALA A 42 -1.51 -1.86 9.97
C ALA A 42 -1.39 -0.63 10.88
N ARG A 43 -0.20 -0.10 11.05
CA ARG A 43 0.00 1.05 11.92
C ARG A 43 -0.65 2.29 11.32
N HIS A 44 -1.23 3.11 12.21
CA HIS A 44 -1.85 4.38 11.80
C HIS A 44 -0.76 5.45 11.63
N TRP A 45 -0.04 5.35 10.52
CA TRP A 45 1.04 6.28 10.21
C TRP A 45 0.50 7.69 9.98
N THR A 46 1.20 8.67 10.54
CA THR A 46 0.94 10.08 10.23
C THR A 46 2.04 10.58 9.30
N LEU A 47 1.74 11.63 8.56
CA LEU A 47 2.73 12.26 7.69
C LEU A 47 3.94 12.74 8.51
N GLU A 48 3.70 13.24 9.72
CA GLU A 48 4.77 13.68 10.62
C GLU A 48 5.70 12.55 11.01
N GLU A 49 5.15 11.38 11.34
CA GLU A 49 5.95 10.21 11.70
C GLU A 49 6.80 9.76 10.52
N LEU A 50 6.21 9.73 9.34
CA LEU A 50 6.93 9.31 8.12
C LEU A 50 8.05 10.29 7.79
N ALA A 51 7.78 11.59 7.93
CA ALA A 51 8.79 12.62 7.69
C ALA A 51 9.94 12.50 8.68
N ARG A 52 9.64 12.12 9.91
CA ARG A 52 10.66 11.92 10.94
C ARG A 52 11.60 10.78 10.58
N HIS A 53 11.06 9.68 10.05
CA HIS A 53 11.89 8.58 9.56
C HIS A 53 12.82 9.01 8.42
N ALA A 54 12.38 9.99 7.64
CA ALA A 54 13.16 10.53 6.53
C ALA A 54 14.09 11.65 6.97
N CYS A 55 14.03 12.06 8.24
CA CYS A 55 14.80 13.18 8.77
C CYS A 55 14.50 14.48 8.02
N MET A 56 13.24 14.69 7.68
CA MET A 56 12.79 15.85 6.91
C MET A 56 11.60 16.52 7.58
N SER A 57 11.35 17.77 7.22
CA SER A 57 10.14 18.45 7.62
C SER A 57 8.96 17.79 6.88
N ARG A 58 7.76 17.98 7.44
CA ARG A 58 6.55 17.41 6.84
C ARG A 58 6.35 17.87 5.39
N SER A 59 6.50 19.17 5.14
CA SER A 59 6.30 19.71 3.81
C SER A 59 7.34 19.21 2.80
N ALA A 60 8.59 19.21 3.19
CA ALA A 60 9.67 18.74 2.32
C ALA A 60 9.52 17.26 2.01
N PHE A 61 9.16 16.47 3.03
CA PHE A 61 8.93 15.05 2.86
C PHE A 61 7.78 14.78 1.88
N ALA A 62 6.64 15.47 2.08
CA ALA A 62 5.47 15.26 1.24
C ALA A 62 5.79 15.56 -0.22
N GLN A 63 6.50 16.64 -0.49
CA GLN A 63 6.86 17.02 -1.84
C GLN A 63 7.85 16.04 -2.47
N LYS A 64 8.87 15.66 -1.73
CA LYS A 64 9.87 14.72 -2.24
C LYS A 64 9.27 13.33 -2.47
N PHE A 65 8.42 12.86 -1.56
CA PHE A 65 7.78 11.57 -1.71
C PHE A 65 6.93 11.51 -2.98
N LYS A 66 6.08 12.52 -3.17
CA LYS A 66 5.21 12.57 -4.35
C LYS A 66 6.02 12.64 -5.64
N ARG A 67 7.10 13.43 -5.64
CA ARG A 67 7.98 13.58 -6.81
C ARG A 67 8.72 12.29 -7.12
N THR A 68 9.20 11.58 -6.08
CA THR A 68 10.01 10.36 -6.25
C THR A 68 9.15 9.14 -6.55
N VAL A 69 8.03 9.00 -5.86
CA VAL A 69 7.19 7.81 -5.93
C VAL A 69 6.04 7.97 -6.93
N GLY A 70 5.56 9.19 -7.13
CA GLY A 70 4.47 9.48 -8.05
C GLY A 70 3.10 9.53 -7.40
N ALA A 71 3.02 9.30 -6.09
CA ALA A 71 1.78 9.37 -5.32
C ALA A 71 2.10 9.94 -3.95
N SER A 72 1.09 10.46 -3.25
CA SER A 72 1.30 10.93 -1.89
C SER A 72 1.64 9.74 -0.98
N ALA A 73 2.31 10.03 0.14
CA ALA A 73 2.71 8.98 1.08
C ALA A 73 1.49 8.20 1.60
N MET A 74 0.40 8.88 1.91
CA MET A 74 -0.79 8.21 2.45
C MET A 74 -1.51 7.38 1.37
N ASP A 75 -1.55 7.86 0.13
CA ASP A 75 -2.09 7.07 -0.98
C ASP A 75 -1.25 5.83 -1.25
N TYR A 76 0.06 5.97 -1.18
CA TYR A 76 0.96 4.83 -1.34
C TYR A 76 0.72 3.78 -0.26
N LEU A 77 0.57 4.22 0.99
CA LEU A 77 0.30 3.30 2.10
C LEU A 77 -1.02 2.57 1.91
N THR A 78 -2.05 3.28 1.47
CA THR A 78 -3.35 2.67 1.18
C THR A 78 -3.22 1.61 0.09
N ARG A 79 -2.50 1.91 -0.98
CA ARG A 79 -2.26 0.95 -2.07
C ARG A 79 -1.50 -0.26 -1.58
N TRP A 80 -0.48 -0.04 -0.75
CA TRP A 80 0.28 -1.14 -0.17
C TRP A 80 -0.62 -2.07 0.66
N ARG A 81 -1.49 -1.48 1.49
CA ARG A 81 -2.45 -2.25 2.28
C ARG A 81 -3.38 -3.06 1.38
N MET A 82 -3.85 -2.47 0.29
CA MET A 82 -4.77 -3.15 -0.62
C MET A 82 -4.08 -4.30 -1.36
N LEU A 83 -2.81 -4.14 -1.72
CA LEU A 83 -2.06 -5.22 -2.34
C LEU A 83 -1.83 -6.39 -1.38
N LEU A 84 -1.55 -6.09 -0.12
CA LEU A 84 -1.47 -7.12 0.91
C LEU A 84 -2.81 -7.83 1.09
N ALA A 85 -3.90 -7.07 1.08
CA ALA A 85 -5.23 -7.62 1.18
C ALA A 85 -5.53 -8.55 0.01
N ALA A 86 -5.21 -8.14 -1.19
CA ALA A 86 -5.42 -8.95 -2.39
C ALA A 86 -4.66 -10.27 -2.29
N ASP A 87 -3.43 -10.23 -1.81
CA ASP A 87 -2.64 -11.42 -1.61
C ASP A 87 -3.31 -12.37 -0.61
N ARG A 88 -3.79 -11.84 0.52
CA ARG A 88 -4.45 -12.64 1.55
C ARG A 88 -5.78 -13.23 1.08
N LEU A 89 -6.52 -12.46 0.28
CA LEU A 89 -7.80 -12.92 -0.28
C LEU A 89 -7.62 -14.13 -1.20
N THR A 90 -6.49 -14.20 -1.89
CA THR A 90 -6.24 -15.27 -2.85
C THR A 90 -5.49 -16.46 -2.24
N ARG A 91 -4.75 -16.25 -1.16
CA ARG A 91 -3.89 -17.28 -0.57
C ARG A 91 -4.41 -17.89 0.71
N THR A 92 -5.33 -17.23 1.40
CA THR A 92 -5.79 -17.69 2.69
C THR A 92 -7.31 -17.83 2.72
N GLN A 93 -7.79 -18.54 3.74
CA GLN A 93 -9.23 -18.71 3.98
C GLN A 93 -9.71 -17.76 5.07
N GLN A 94 -8.94 -16.74 5.41
CA GLN A 94 -9.29 -15.80 6.46
C GLN A 94 -10.57 -15.03 6.10
N PRO A 95 -11.45 -14.78 7.06
CA PRO A 95 -12.63 -13.94 6.79
C PRO A 95 -12.22 -12.49 6.53
N LEU A 96 -13.07 -11.79 5.79
CA LEU A 96 -12.83 -10.40 5.45
C LEU A 96 -12.59 -9.52 6.68
N SER A 97 -13.33 -9.77 7.75
CA SER A 97 -13.17 -9.00 8.98
C SER A 97 -11.77 -9.14 9.56
N ALA A 98 -11.21 -10.35 9.52
CA ALA A 98 -9.86 -10.61 10.04
C ALA A 98 -8.80 -9.90 9.16
N ILE A 99 -8.98 -9.96 7.85
CA ILE A 99 -8.07 -9.29 6.92
C ILE A 99 -8.12 -7.78 7.15
N ALA A 100 -9.31 -7.21 7.27
CA ALA A 100 -9.49 -5.77 7.49
C ALA A 100 -8.79 -5.31 8.77
N LEU A 101 -9.01 -6.02 9.88
CA LEU A 101 -8.39 -5.67 11.15
C LEU A 101 -6.87 -5.80 11.09
N SER A 102 -6.37 -6.83 10.42
CA SER A 102 -4.92 -7.04 10.31
C SER A 102 -4.21 -5.98 9.48
N LEU A 103 -4.96 -5.18 8.72
CA LEU A 103 -4.41 -4.11 7.91
C LEU A 103 -4.72 -2.72 8.46
N GLY A 104 -5.24 -2.65 9.69
CA GLY A 104 -5.46 -1.39 10.37
C GLY A 104 -6.80 -0.72 10.12
N TYR A 105 -7.75 -1.43 9.53
CA TYR A 105 -9.10 -0.91 9.34
C TYR A 105 -9.99 -1.26 10.52
N GLU A 106 -10.82 -0.31 10.92
CA GLU A 106 -11.69 -0.48 12.07
C GLU A 106 -12.89 -1.38 11.78
N SER A 107 -13.29 -1.46 10.52
CA SER A 107 -14.44 -2.25 10.14
C SER A 107 -14.25 -2.88 8.76
N GLU A 108 -14.98 -3.95 8.52
CA GLU A 108 -15.03 -4.59 7.20
C GLU A 108 -15.58 -3.62 6.15
N SER A 109 -16.54 -2.80 6.54
CA SER A 109 -17.15 -1.82 5.64
C SER A 109 -16.14 -0.76 5.18
N ALA A 110 -15.36 -0.21 6.11
CA ALA A 110 -14.32 0.78 5.79
C ALA A 110 -13.27 0.17 4.86
N PHE A 111 -12.87 -1.05 5.16
CA PHE A 111 -11.92 -1.79 4.33
C PHE A 111 -12.48 -2.02 2.92
N GLY A 112 -13.72 -2.48 2.83
CA GLY A 112 -14.35 -2.77 1.54
C GLY A 112 -14.44 -1.53 0.65
N THR A 113 -14.77 -0.38 1.24
CA THR A 113 -14.82 0.88 0.50
C THR A 113 -13.45 1.26 -0.05
N ALA A 114 -12.42 1.17 0.78
CA ALA A 114 -11.05 1.48 0.35
C ALA A 114 -10.57 0.49 -0.71
N PHE A 115 -10.86 -0.79 -0.53
CA PHE A 115 -10.44 -1.83 -1.47
C PHE A 115 -11.06 -1.59 -2.85
N LYS A 116 -12.37 -1.34 -2.90
CA LYS A 116 -13.06 -1.09 -4.16
C LYS A 116 -12.52 0.16 -4.86
N ARG A 117 -12.23 1.20 -4.09
CA ARG A 117 -11.69 2.44 -4.64
C ARG A 117 -10.34 2.22 -5.30
N VAL A 118 -9.46 1.46 -4.67
CA VAL A 118 -8.09 1.24 -5.15
C VAL A 118 -8.03 0.14 -6.21
N MET A 119 -8.73 -0.97 -5.95
CA MET A 119 -8.63 -2.17 -6.80
C MET A 119 -9.69 -2.25 -7.89
N GLY A 120 -10.72 -1.41 -7.83
CA GLY A 120 -11.78 -1.37 -8.83
C GLY A 120 -12.86 -2.42 -8.64
N ARG A 121 -12.72 -3.32 -7.68
CA ARG A 121 -13.69 -4.37 -7.36
C ARG A 121 -13.82 -4.50 -5.86
N SER A 122 -14.96 -5.04 -5.40
CA SER A 122 -15.10 -5.35 -3.99
C SER A 122 -14.18 -6.53 -3.61
N PRO A 123 -13.86 -6.69 -2.33
CA PRO A 123 -13.04 -7.84 -1.89
C PRO A 123 -13.65 -9.18 -2.28
N ARG A 124 -14.98 -9.29 -2.19
CA ARG A 124 -15.67 -10.54 -2.55
C ARG A 124 -15.57 -10.82 -4.04
N GLN A 125 -15.73 -9.80 -4.88
CA GLN A 125 -15.59 -9.93 -6.32
C GLN A 125 -14.16 -10.33 -6.70
N TYR A 126 -13.20 -9.73 -6.05
CA TYR A 126 -11.79 -10.02 -6.29
C TYR A 126 -11.45 -11.47 -5.94
N SER A 127 -11.89 -11.93 -4.77
CA SER A 127 -11.66 -13.29 -4.32
C SER A 127 -12.34 -14.31 -5.25
N ARG A 128 -13.56 -14.00 -5.67
CA ARG A 128 -14.33 -14.87 -6.56
C ARG A 128 -13.68 -14.99 -7.94
N ALA A 129 -13.24 -13.87 -8.49
CA ALA A 129 -12.58 -13.87 -9.79
C ALA A 129 -11.27 -14.65 -9.75
N SER A 130 -10.52 -14.51 -8.65
CA SER A 130 -9.27 -15.24 -8.47
C SER A 130 -9.51 -16.75 -8.35
N THR A 131 -10.58 -17.14 -7.65
CA THR A 131 -10.94 -18.56 -7.49
C THR A 131 -11.42 -19.16 -8.81
N ALA A 132 -12.13 -18.37 -9.60
CA ALA A 132 -12.66 -18.84 -10.88
C ALA A 132 -11.56 -19.01 -11.93
N ALA A 133 -10.48 -18.32 -11.77
CA ALA A 133 -9.34 -18.43 -12.70
C ALA A 133 -8.50 -19.65 -12.36
#